data_f4127fefff8e103e76ca11db1d639871
#
_entry.id   f4127fefff8e103e76ca11db1d639871
#
_cell.length_a   1.000
_cell.length_b   1.000
_cell.length_c   1.000
_cell.angle_alpha   90.00
_cell.angle_beta   90.00
_cell.angle_gamma   90.00
#
_symmetry.space_group_name_H-M   'P 1'
#
loop_
_entity.id
_entity.type
_entity.pdbx_description
1 polymer ?
#
loop_
_entity_poly.entity_id
_entity_poly.type
_entity_poly.pdbx_seq_one_letter_code
_entity_poly.pdbx_strand_id
1 'polypeptide(L)'
;MKDLVKIELIKIIKHKDFLLMVSMLFIPIMYSIGLAMNSKSFTYVGGQKVSGLAFASEMYTFVYMCFIYFIILSVCVIRSLRGEIENKSIQLYTQRINNRKKIYLAKNTAYLILAVITTLIFIITSIICFYLFTIRRADIAVPEFCRKGEWLYYLVNILAILLCFIFTVNISLFLGAYKKSFQAMGIFIFVWLAFMYLKEFSYVKYFVPIYYVEKIVNSDVGKCEWKCLGVLLMLVSIYSVFGIILGKKKFEKSDI
;
A
#
# COMPACT_ATOMS: atom_id res chain seq x y z
N MET A 1 -22.01 7.95 -9.34
CA MET A 1 -20.88 7.22 -8.74
C MET A 1 -19.54 7.87 -9.08
N LYS A 2 -19.25 8.16 -10.36
CA LYS A 2 -17.99 8.81 -10.78
C LYS A 2 -17.77 10.16 -10.07
N ASP A 3 -18.78 11.02 -10.01
CA ASP A 3 -18.64 12.34 -9.37
C ASP A 3 -18.37 12.24 -7.87
N LEU A 4 -18.98 11.26 -7.19
CA LEU A 4 -18.71 11.01 -5.77
C LEU A 4 -17.26 10.58 -5.53
N VAL A 5 -16.73 9.68 -6.36
CA VAL A 5 -15.32 9.25 -6.28
C VAL A 5 -14.40 10.44 -6.54
N LYS A 6 -14.70 11.29 -7.52
CA LYS A 6 -13.91 12.50 -7.81
C LYS A 6 -13.90 13.47 -6.63
N ILE A 7 -15.03 13.68 -5.99
CA ILE A 7 -15.13 14.53 -4.80
C ILE A 7 -14.32 13.95 -3.65
N GLU A 8 -14.40 12.65 -3.39
CA GLU A 8 -13.63 12.00 -2.35
C GLU A 8 -12.11 12.07 -2.63
N LEU A 9 -11.67 11.85 -3.86
CA LEU A 9 -10.26 12.01 -4.26
C LEU A 9 -9.76 13.44 -4.00
N ILE A 10 -10.54 14.46 -4.39
CA ILE A 10 -10.16 15.87 -4.15
C ILE A 10 -10.07 16.16 -2.64
N LYS A 11 -10.99 15.62 -1.84
CA LYS A 11 -10.94 15.75 -0.37
C LYS A 11 -9.66 15.13 0.19
N ILE A 12 -9.32 13.91 -0.22
CA ILE A 12 -8.14 13.20 0.27
C ILE A 12 -6.87 14.00 -0.06
N ILE A 13 -6.74 14.47 -1.31
CA ILE A 13 -5.56 15.22 -1.76
C ILE A 13 -5.42 16.56 -1.01
N LYS A 14 -6.52 17.23 -0.69
CA LYS A 14 -6.52 18.48 0.08
C LYS A 14 -6.32 18.29 1.59
N HIS A 15 -6.45 17.07 2.09
CA HIS A 15 -6.29 16.78 3.50
C HIS A 15 -4.81 16.68 3.88
N LYS A 16 -4.44 17.17 5.08
CA LYS A 16 -3.06 17.11 5.59
C LYS A 16 -2.51 15.67 5.68
N ASP A 17 -3.38 14.69 5.88
CA ASP A 17 -2.99 13.29 5.95
C ASP A 17 -2.41 12.76 4.62
N PHE A 18 -2.74 13.41 3.48
CA PHE A 18 -2.15 13.08 2.18
C PHE A 18 -0.63 13.34 2.16
N LEU A 19 -0.15 14.39 2.84
CA LEU A 19 1.28 14.65 2.98
C LEU A 19 2.02 13.50 3.68
N LEU A 20 1.38 12.88 4.67
CA LEU A 20 1.93 11.70 5.35
C LEU A 20 2.05 10.51 4.40
N MET A 21 1.07 10.30 3.50
CA MET A 21 1.15 9.25 2.50
C MET A 21 2.26 9.51 1.47
N VAL A 22 2.44 10.77 1.07
CA VAL A 22 3.48 11.18 0.12
C VAL A 22 4.88 11.08 0.74
N SER A 23 5.01 11.10 2.08
CA SER A 23 6.31 11.01 2.75
C SER A 23 7.10 9.74 2.41
N MET A 24 6.47 8.68 1.92
CA MET A 24 7.18 7.48 1.44
C MET A 24 8.13 7.78 0.26
N LEU A 25 7.89 8.86 -0.50
CA LEU A 25 8.76 9.27 -1.60
C LEU A 25 10.14 9.75 -1.13
N PHE A 26 10.27 10.14 0.16
CA PHE A 26 11.57 10.48 0.73
C PHE A 26 12.53 9.30 0.78
N ILE A 27 12.04 8.07 0.84
CA ILE A 27 12.89 6.86 0.91
C ILE A 27 13.81 6.75 -0.30
N PRO A 28 13.32 6.66 -1.55
CA PRO A 28 14.19 6.53 -2.71
C PRO A 28 15.08 7.77 -2.92
N ILE A 29 14.60 8.96 -2.57
CA ILE A 29 15.37 10.19 -2.68
C ILE A 29 16.57 10.16 -1.71
N MET A 30 16.33 9.95 -0.43
CA MET A 30 17.39 9.93 0.59
C MET A 30 18.38 8.80 0.37
N TYR A 31 17.88 7.61 -0.01
CA TYR A 31 18.73 6.46 -0.29
C TYR A 31 19.64 6.70 -1.49
N SER A 32 19.10 7.23 -2.59
CA SER A 32 19.87 7.54 -3.80
C SER A 32 20.95 8.60 -3.57
N ILE A 33 20.62 9.67 -2.82
CA ILE A 33 21.56 10.71 -2.45
C ILE A 33 22.66 10.13 -1.53
N GLY A 34 22.27 9.34 -0.53
CA GLY A 34 23.20 8.68 0.39
C GLY A 34 24.21 7.78 -0.33
N LEU A 35 23.76 7.00 -1.32
CA LEU A 35 24.63 6.18 -2.17
C LEU A 35 25.57 7.06 -3.02
N ALA A 36 25.07 8.12 -3.63
CA ALA A 36 25.88 9.01 -4.46
C ALA A 36 26.97 9.73 -3.66
N MET A 37 26.72 10.06 -2.40
CA MET A 37 27.67 10.71 -1.49
C MET A 37 28.64 9.72 -0.81
N ASN A 38 28.63 8.43 -1.15
CA ASN A 38 29.43 7.40 -0.47
C ASN A 38 29.23 7.37 1.05
N SER A 39 28.04 7.67 1.53
CA SER A 39 27.75 7.70 2.95
C SER A 39 27.91 6.30 3.57
N LYS A 40 28.63 6.22 4.70
CA LYS A 40 28.77 4.96 5.46
C LYS A 40 27.44 4.39 5.98
N SER A 41 26.42 5.24 6.08
CA SER A 41 25.07 4.86 6.55
C SER A 41 24.21 4.19 5.46
N PHE A 42 24.60 4.32 4.19
CA PHE A 42 23.87 3.75 3.07
C PHE A 42 24.83 2.88 2.26
N THR A 43 24.84 1.59 2.56
CA THR A 43 25.63 0.60 1.84
C THR A 43 24.71 -0.30 1.04
N TYR A 44 25.09 -0.59 -0.19
CA TYR A 44 24.43 -1.60 -1.01
C TYR A 44 25.04 -2.97 -0.69
N VAL A 45 24.23 -3.89 -0.19
CA VAL A 45 24.66 -5.26 0.23
C VAL A 45 24.27 -6.30 -0.82
N GLY A 46 24.02 -5.91 -2.06
CA GLY A 46 23.67 -6.84 -3.14
C GLY A 46 24.92 -7.44 -3.81
N GLY A 47 24.88 -8.73 -4.12
CA GLY A 47 25.95 -9.40 -4.86
C GLY A 47 26.00 -9.09 -6.35
N GLN A 48 25.00 -8.40 -6.88
CA GLN A 48 24.91 -8.04 -8.30
C GLN A 48 24.60 -6.54 -8.44
N LYS A 49 25.12 -5.92 -9.51
CA LYS A 49 24.82 -4.52 -9.82
C LYS A 49 23.33 -4.34 -10.11
N VAL A 50 22.78 -3.20 -9.74
CA VAL A 50 21.34 -2.87 -9.80
C VAL A 50 21.01 -2.16 -11.11
N SER A 51 19.91 -2.53 -11.75
CA SER A 51 19.28 -1.81 -12.87
C SER A 51 18.20 -0.84 -12.36
N GLY A 52 17.71 0.06 -13.22
CA GLY A 52 16.72 1.07 -12.81
C GLY A 52 15.43 0.48 -12.25
N LEU A 53 14.89 -0.58 -12.88
CA LEU A 53 13.67 -1.24 -12.41
C LEU A 53 13.92 -2.10 -11.16
N ALA A 54 15.09 -2.74 -11.07
CA ALA A 54 15.50 -3.45 -9.85
C ALA A 54 15.55 -2.51 -8.65
N PHE A 55 16.18 -1.36 -8.80
CA PHE A 55 16.25 -0.32 -7.76
C PHE A 55 14.85 0.12 -7.31
N ALA A 56 13.94 0.39 -8.25
CA ALA A 56 12.59 0.82 -7.92
C ALA A 56 11.82 -0.29 -7.15
N SER A 57 11.98 -1.55 -7.54
CA SER A 57 11.38 -2.70 -6.86
C SER A 57 11.95 -2.90 -5.45
N GLU A 58 13.27 -2.78 -5.28
CA GLU A 58 13.94 -2.89 -3.97
C GLU A 58 13.51 -1.76 -3.03
N MET A 59 13.42 -0.51 -3.52
CA MET A 59 12.93 0.61 -2.73
C MET A 59 11.47 0.41 -2.31
N TYR A 60 10.64 -0.16 -3.17
CA TYR A 60 9.26 -0.45 -2.84
C TYR A 60 9.14 -1.61 -1.84
N THR A 61 10.01 -2.61 -1.94
CA THR A 61 10.16 -3.66 -0.94
C THR A 61 10.59 -3.09 0.42
N PHE A 62 11.48 -2.11 0.43
CA PHE A 62 11.86 -1.42 1.66
C PHE A 62 10.68 -0.68 2.30
N VAL A 63 9.83 -0.02 1.49
CA VAL A 63 8.57 0.57 1.98
C VAL A 63 7.66 -0.49 2.61
N TYR A 64 7.55 -1.66 1.99
CA TYR A 64 6.79 -2.79 2.54
C TYR A 64 7.37 -3.26 3.89
N MET A 65 8.68 -3.38 4.02
CA MET A 65 9.35 -3.75 5.27
C MET A 65 9.20 -2.68 6.36
N CYS A 66 9.11 -1.41 5.96
CA CYS A 66 8.79 -0.30 6.86
C CYS A 66 7.29 -0.28 7.19
N PHE A 67 6.84 -1.15 8.06
CA PHE A 67 5.43 -1.30 8.50
C PHE A 67 4.70 0.03 8.77
N ILE A 68 5.42 1.08 9.10
CA ILE A 68 4.87 2.41 9.41
C ILE A 68 3.96 2.96 8.29
N TYR A 69 4.24 2.65 7.02
CA TYR A 69 3.43 3.14 5.90
C TYR A 69 2.05 2.49 5.81
N PHE A 70 1.93 1.23 6.25
CA PHE A 70 0.62 0.57 6.40
C PHE A 70 -0.18 1.20 7.53
N ILE A 71 0.47 1.58 8.62
CA ILE A 71 -0.17 2.31 9.73
C ILE A 71 -0.65 3.68 9.25
N ILE A 72 0.20 4.45 8.55
CA ILE A 72 -0.14 5.77 8.02
C ILE A 72 -1.35 5.67 7.10
N LEU A 73 -1.33 4.74 6.13
CA LEU A 73 -2.45 4.51 5.21
C LEU A 73 -3.72 4.14 5.97
N SER A 74 -3.62 3.22 6.95
CA SER A 74 -4.75 2.81 7.77
C SER A 74 -5.35 3.99 8.54
N VAL A 75 -4.50 4.85 9.15
CA VAL A 75 -4.93 6.07 9.86
C VAL A 75 -5.69 7.00 8.92
N CYS A 76 -5.14 7.28 7.72
CA CYS A 76 -5.77 8.14 6.73
C CYS A 76 -7.15 7.61 6.31
N VAL A 77 -7.24 6.30 6.04
CA VAL A 77 -8.48 5.64 5.60
C VAL A 77 -9.53 5.64 6.72
N ILE A 78 -9.15 5.27 7.95
CA ILE A 78 -10.07 5.23 9.09
C ILE A 78 -10.57 6.64 9.41
N ARG A 79 -9.71 7.64 9.44
CA ARG A 79 -10.09 9.04 9.71
C ARG A 79 -11.01 9.60 8.65
N SER A 80 -10.83 9.25 7.39
CA SER A 80 -11.68 9.72 6.30
C SER A 80 -13.13 9.22 6.40
N LEU A 81 -13.35 8.04 6.98
CA LEU A 81 -14.69 7.52 7.18
C LEU A 81 -15.19 7.83 8.59
N ARG A 82 -14.49 7.36 9.60
CA ARG A 82 -14.92 7.46 11.00
C ARG A 82 -14.80 8.87 11.56
N GLY A 83 -13.75 9.60 11.19
CA GLY A 83 -13.58 11.01 11.58
C GLY A 83 -14.72 11.89 11.07
N GLU A 84 -15.20 11.66 9.84
CA GLU A 84 -16.36 12.40 9.33
C GLU A 84 -17.67 12.03 10.08
N ILE A 85 -17.80 10.79 10.56
CA ILE A 85 -18.92 10.39 11.41
C ILE A 85 -18.83 11.08 12.79
N GLU A 86 -17.67 11.03 13.42
CA GLU A 86 -17.43 11.59 14.76
C GLU A 86 -17.59 13.12 14.78
N ASN A 87 -17.16 13.80 13.72
CA ASN A 87 -17.31 15.24 13.54
C ASN A 87 -18.68 15.65 12.94
N LYS A 88 -19.61 14.72 12.77
CA LYS A 88 -20.94 14.94 12.19
C LYS A 88 -20.96 15.53 10.76
N SER A 89 -19.79 15.73 10.13
CA SER A 89 -19.69 16.28 8.77
C SER A 89 -20.34 15.39 7.71
N ILE A 90 -20.42 14.10 7.98
CA ILE A 90 -21.07 13.12 7.11
C ILE A 90 -22.59 13.35 6.99
N GLN A 91 -23.23 14.02 7.96
CA GLN A 91 -24.67 14.34 7.93
C GLN A 91 -25.01 15.23 6.75
N LEU A 92 -24.17 16.24 6.45
CA LEU A 92 -24.34 17.11 5.30
C LEU A 92 -24.30 16.35 3.96
N TYR A 93 -23.52 15.27 3.92
CA TYR A 93 -23.43 14.37 2.78
C TYR A 93 -24.64 13.49 2.63
N THR A 94 -25.11 12.90 3.74
CA THR A 94 -26.23 11.97 3.75
C THR A 94 -27.55 12.68 3.43
N GLN A 95 -27.70 13.97 3.79
CA GLN A 95 -28.85 14.77 3.41
C GLN A 95 -28.95 15.00 1.89
N ARG A 96 -27.82 15.16 1.20
CA ARG A 96 -27.77 15.36 -0.25
C ARG A 96 -27.82 14.07 -1.05
N ILE A 97 -27.27 12.99 -0.48
CA ILE A 97 -27.13 11.70 -1.14
C ILE A 97 -27.92 10.67 -0.35
N ASN A 98 -29.12 10.40 -0.80
CA ASN A 98 -30.09 9.51 -0.12
C ASN A 98 -29.63 8.01 -0.05
N ASN A 99 -28.37 7.71 -0.37
CA ASN A 99 -27.84 6.35 -0.42
C ASN A 99 -26.47 6.24 0.23
N ARG A 100 -26.45 5.90 1.52
CA ARG A 100 -25.23 5.73 2.33
C ARG A 100 -24.27 4.67 1.77
N LYS A 101 -24.81 3.62 1.13
CA LYS A 101 -23.98 2.57 0.49
C LYS A 101 -23.08 3.14 -0.59
N LYS A 102 -23.59 4.12 -1.37
CA LYS A 102 -22.82 4.77 -2.44
C LYS A 102 -21.66 5.60 -1.87
N ILE A 103 -21.83 6.23 -0.70
CA ILE A 103 -20.76 7.00 -0.03
C ILE A 103 -19.63 6.06 0.40
N TYR A 104 -19.97 4.95 1.06
CA TYR A 104 -18.97 3.96 1.49
C TYR A 104 -18.18 3.40 0.31
N LEU A 105 -18.87 3.03 -0.77
CA LEU A 105 -18.22 2.52 -1.98
C LEU A 105 -17.37 3.59 -2.68
N ALA A 106 -17.82 4.86 -2.69
CA ALA A 106 -17.04 5.95 -3.27
C ALA A 106 -15.73 6.18 -2.50
N LYS A 107 -15.77 6.14 -1.17
CA LYS A 107 -14.55 6.23 -0.34
C LYS A 107 -13.61 5.06 -0.61
N ASN A 108 -14.15 3.83 -0.65
CA ASN A 108 -13.33 2.66 -0.94
C ASN A 108 -12.64 2.79 -2.31
N THR A 109 -13.40 3.06 -3.36
CA THR A 109 -12.84 3.21 -4.72
C THR A 109 -11.84 4.37 -4.81
N ALA A 110 -12.07 5.49 -4.12
CA ALA A 110 -11.14 6.60 -4.08
C ALA A 110 -9.78 6.21 -3.46
N TYR A 111 -9.78 5.48 -2.34
CA TYR A 111 -8.54 5.01 -1.72
C TYR A 111 -7.83 3.92 -2.52
N LEU A 112 -8.57 3.05 -3.22
CA LEU A 112 -7.97 2.06 -4.12
C LEU A 112 -7.27 2.75 -5.31
N ILE A 113 -7.91 3.74 -5.91
CA ILE A 113 -7.31 4.54 -6.98
C ILE A 113 -6.08 5.27 -6.46
N LEU A 114 -6.17 5.84 -5.26
CA LEU A 114 -5.05 6.54 -4.64
C LEU A 114 -3.85 5.60 -4.38
N ALA A 115 -4.09 4.38 -3.90
CA ALA A 115 -3.04 3.38 -3.69
C ALA A 115 -2.32 3.04 -5.00
N VAL A 116 -3.04 2.90 -6.11
CA VAL A 116 -2.45 2.67 -7.44
C VAL A 116 -1.63 3.89 -7.89
N ILE A 117 -2.20 5.09 -7.78
CA ILE A 117 -1.52 6.33 -8.20
C ILE A 117 -0.25 6.57 -7.37
N THR A 118 -0.31 6.41 -6.05
CA THR A 118 0.86 6.60 -5.19
C THR A 118 1.95 5.57 -5.47
N THR A 119 1.60 4.32 -5.77
CA THR A 119 2.55 3.30 -6.22
C THR A 119 3.23 3.69 -7.53
N LEU A 120 2.46 4.13 -8.52
CA LEU A 120 3.02 4.58 -9.81
C LEU A 120 3.97 5.76 -9.64
N ILE A 121 3.56 6.77 -8.87
CA ILE A 121 4.41 7.94 -8.56
C ILE A 121 5.69 7.48 -7.85
N PHE A 122 5.59 6.56 -6.89
CA PHE A 122 6.74 6.02 -6.16
C PHE A 122 7.74 5.33 -7.10
N ILE A 123 7.26 4.45 -7.99
CA ILE A 123 8.12 3.74 -8.95
C ILE A 123 8.79 4.73 -9.91
N ILE A 124 8.04 5.70 -10.46
CA ILE A 124 8.58 6.72 -11.35
C ILE A 124 9.66 7.55 -10.63
N THR A 125 9.38 8.01 -9.40
CA THR A 125 10.33 8.78 -8.59
C THR A 125 11.59 7.95 -8.31
N SER A 126 11.44 6.67 -7.96
CA SER A 126 12.59 5.78 -7.71
C SER A 126 13.48 5.62 -8.94
N ILE A 127 12.88 5.45 -10.12
CA ILE A 127 13.61 5.35 -11.39
C ILE A 127 14.34 6.67 -11.71
N ILE A 128 13.68 7.81 -11.53
CA ILE A 128 14.29 9.12 -11.73
C ILE A 128 15.48 9.31 -10.78
N CYS A 129 15.32 8.99 -9.50
CA CYS A 129 16.39 9.08 -8.51
C CYS A 129 17.56 8.16 -8.85
N PHE A 130 17.30 6.97 -9.36
CA PHE A 130 18.34 6.06 -9.83
C PHE A 130 19.20 6.69 -10.92
N TYR A 131 18.58 7.22 -11.98
CA TYR A 131 19.32 7.83 -13.10
C TYR A 131 19.97 9.16 -12.75
N LEU A 132 19.46 9.93 -11.80
CA LEU A 132 20.07 11.20 -11.39
C LEU A 132 21.25 11.01 -10.45
N PHE A 133 21.16 10.07 -9.53
CA PHE A 133 22.11 9.93 -8.42
C PHE A 133 22.86 8.60 -8.44
N THR A 134 22.17 7.46 -8.40
CA THR A 134 22.77 6.14 -8.17
C THR A 134 23.61 5.67 -9.36
N ILE A 135 23.26 6.04 -10.58
CA ILE A 135 23.99 5.64 -11.80
C ILE A 135 25.46 6.12 -11.82
N ARG A 136 25.78 7.18 -11.05
CA ARG A 136 27.15 7.69 -10.90
C ARG A 136 28.09 6.69 -10.22
N ARG A 137 27.54 5.68 -9.57
CA ARG A 137 28.25 4.62 -8.87
C ARG A 137 28.32 3.37 -9.78
N ALA A 138 29.32 3.35 -10.67
CA ALA A 138 29.54 2.25 -11.61
C ALA A 138 29.88 0.90 -10.92
N ASP A 139 30.27 0.93 -9.65
CA ASP A 139 30.46 -0.24 -8.80
C ASP A 139 29.15 -0.94 -8.42
N ILE A 140 28.04 -0.16 -8.29
CA ILE A 140 26.74 -0.64 -7.83
C ILE A 140 25.70 -0.68 -8.95
N ALA A 141 25.74 0.29 -9.87
CA ALA A 141 24.69 0.50 -10.87
C ALA A 141 25.10 0.06 -12.29
N VAL A 142 24.09 -0.40 -13.05
CA VAL A 142 24.20 -0.65 -14.50
C VAL A 142 23.24 0.32 -15.21
N PRO A 143 23.64 0.93 -16.35
CA PRO A 143 22.82 1.93 -17.03
C PRO A 143 21.54 1.36 -17.68
N GLU A 144 21.40 0.05 -17.70
CA GLU A 144 20.23 -0.63 -18.25
C GLU A 144 18.97 -0.36 -17.40
N PHE A 145 17.84 -0.14 -18.09
CA PHE A 145 16.54 0.00 -17.41
C PHE A 145 16.16 -1.28 -16.67
N CYS A 146 16.34 -2.44 -17.33
CA CYS A 146 16.07 -3.75 -16.77
C CYS A 146 16.94 -4.78 -17.48
N ARG A 147 17.45 -5.78 -16.76
CA ARG A 147 18.16 -6.91 -17.36
C ARG A 147 17.18 -7.81 -18.11
N LYS A 148 17.68 -8.43 -19.17
CA LYS A 148 16.88 -9.36 -19.99
C LYS A 148 16.34 -10.51 -19.13
N GLY A 149 15.03 -10.70 -19.17
CA GLY A 149 14.34 -11.78 -18.45
C GLY A 149 13.92 -11.47 -17.01
N GLU A 150 14.40 -10.38 -16.38
CA GLU A 150 14.09 -10.07 -14.98
C GLU A 150 12.86 -9.17 -14.79
N TRP A 151 12.38 -8.53 -15.85
CA TRP A 151 11.31 -7.53 -15.75
C TRP A 151 10.01 -8.09 -15.15
N LEU A 152 9.66 -9.34 -15.47
CA LEU A 152 8.48 -10.01 -14.91
C LEU A 152 8.60 -10.22 -13.40
N TYR A 153 9.78 -10.58 -12.91
CA TYR A 153 10.06 -10.73 -11.49
C TYR A 153 9.78 -9.43 -10.72
N TYR A 154 10.36 -8.30 -11.19
CA TYR A 154 10.16 -7.01 -10.52
C TYR A 154 8.71 -6.54 -10.59
N LEU A 155 8.01 -6.79 -11.72
CA LEU A 155 6.60 -6.46 -11.86
C LEU A 155 5.74 -7.27 -10.88
N VAL A 156 5.98 -8.57 -10.74
CA VAL A 156 5.26 -9.45 -9.79
C VAL A 156 5.49 -8.98 -8.35
N ASN A 157 6.71 -8.59 -8.02
CA ASN A 157 7.05 -8.06 -6.70
C ASN A 157 6.29 -6.75 -6.39
N ILE A 158 6.30 -5.79 -7.31
CA ILE A 158 5.56 -4.53 -7.19
C ILE A 158 4.05 -4.79 -7.04
N LEU A 159 3.49 -5.69 -7.85
CA LEU A 159 2.07 -6.05 -7.78
C LEU A 159 1.71 -6.72 -6.44
N ALA A 160 2.57 -7.58 -5.91
CA ALA A 160 2.33 -8.23 -4.63
C ALA A 160 2.25 -7.21 -3.47
N ILE A 161 3.16 -6.23 -3.44
CA ILE A 161 3.15 -5.17 -2.44
C ILE A 161 1.93 -4.25 -2.62
N LEU A 162 1.57 -3.89 -3.86
CA LEU A 162 0.35 -3.12 -4.16
C LEU A 162 -0.90 -3.84 -3.65
N LEU A 163 -1.00 -5.17 -3.81
CA LEU A 163 -2.11 -5.95 -3.27
C LEU A 163 -2.18 -5.87 -1.74
N CYS A 164 -1.05 -5.79 -1.05
CA CYS A 164 -1.00 -5.53 0.39
C CYS A 164 -1.56 -4.15 0.76
N PHE A 165 -1.27 -3.11 -0.01
CA PHE A 165 -1.86 -1.77 0.19
C PHE A 165 -3.38 -1.79 -0.04
N ILE A 166 -3.85 -2.47 -1.08
CA ILE A 166 -5.28 -2.68 -1.36
C ILE A 166 -5.97 -3.41 -0.18
N PHE A 167 -5.36 -4.46 0.33
CA PHE A 167 -5.83 -5.18 1.50
C PHE A 167 -5.94 -4.27 2.74
N THR A 168 -4.92 -3.45 3.00
CA THR A 168 -4.90 -2.46 4.08
C THR A 168 -6.06 -1.48 3.97
N VAL A 169 -6.33 -0.92 2.79
CA VAL A 169 -7.45 -0.01 2.55
C VAL A 169 -8.77 -0.66 2.93
N ASN A 170 -9.02 -1.89 2.46
CA ASN A 170 -10.29 -2.57 2.69
C ASN A 170 -10.52 -2.92 4.18
N ILE A 171 -9.50 -3.44 4.87
CA ILE A 171 -9.59 -3.70 6.31
C ILE A 171 -9.78 -2.41 7.11
N SER A 172 -9.05 -1.36 6.77
CA SER A 172 -9.12 -0.08 7.49
C SER A 172 -10.50 0.56 7.36
N LEU A 173 -11.10 0.54 6.17
CA LEU A 173 -12.49 1.01 5.97
C LEU A 173 -13.50 0.16 6.72
N PHE A 174 -13.34 -1.16 6.71
CA PHE A 174 -14.18 -2.07 7.47
C PHE A 174 -14.13 -1.74 8.98
N LEU A 175 -12.93 -1.62 9.56
CA LEU A 175 -12.76 -1.30 10.97
C LEU A 175 -13.31 0.09 11.32
N GLY A 176 -13.12 1.09 10.45
CA GLY A 176 -13.69 2.43 10.61
C GLY A 176 -15.21 2.47 10.61
N ALA A 177 -15.88 1.53 9.91
CA ALA A 177 -17.33 1.39 9.95
C ALA A 177 -17.85 0.80 11.26
N TYR A 178 -17.05 0.01 11.98
CA TYR A 178 -17.47 -0.71 13.18
C TYR A 178 -17.07 -0.04 14.50
N LYS A 179 -15.92 0.64 14.54
CA LYS A 179 -15.29 1.13 15.78
C LYS A 179 -14.99 2.62 15.70
N LYS A 180 -14.77 3.25 16.86
CA LYS A 180 -14.27 4.63 16.94
C LYS A 180 -12.86 4.73 16.33
N SER A 181 -12.47 5.92 15.86
CA SER A 181 -11.20 6.12 15.13
C SER A 181 -9.99 5.52 15.86
N PHE A 182 -9.81 5.82 17.13
CA PHE A 182 -8.67 5.32 17.93
C PHE A 182 -8.71 3.78 18.11
N GLN A 183 -9.89 3.23 18.40
CA GLN A 183 -10.07 1.77 18.55
C GLN A 183 -9.82 1.05 17.24
N ALA A 184 -10.31 1.56 16.11
CA ALA A 184 -10.11 0.98 14.79
C ALA A 184 -8.62 0.92 14.42
N MET A 185 -7.86 1.98 14.72
CA MET A 185 -6.40 2.03 14.52
C MET A 185 -5.68 0.98 15.36
N GLY A 186 -6.01 0.87 16.65
CA GLY A 186 -5.41 -0.13 17.55
C GLY A 186 -5.70 -1.56 17.09
N ILE A 187 -6.95 -1.84 16.68
CA ILE A 187 -7.33 -3.16 16.14
C ILE A 187 -6.59 -3.45 14.83
N PHE A 188 -6.41 -2.45 13.95
CA PHE A 188 -5.65 -2.64 12.72
C PHE A 188 -4.21 -3.07 13.00
N ILE A 189 -3.52 -2.37 13.91
CA ILE A 189 -2.14 -2.72 14.31
C ILE A 189 -2.09 -4.14 14.87
N PHE A 190 -3.03 -4.47 15.77
CA PHE A 190 -3.11 -5.80 16.35
C PHE A 190 -3.34 -6.90 15.29
N VAL A 191 -4.27 -6.70 14.37
CA VAL A 191 -4.55 -7.64 13.27
C VAL A 191 -3.33 -7.82 12.37
N TRP A 192 -2.62 -6.73 12.07
CA TRP A 192 -1.42 -6.82 11.26
C TRP A 192 -0.30 -7.58 11.96
N LEU A 193 -0.05 -7.29 13.23
CA LEU A 193 0.91 -8.04 14.04
C LEU A 193 0.51 -9.52 14.17
N ALA A 194 -0.78 -9.80 14.36
CA ALA A 194 -1.26 -11.16 14.36
C ALA A 194 -0.95 -11.88 13.04
N PHE A 195 -1.14 -11.25 11.90
CA PHE A 195 -0.78 -11.83 10.61
C PHE A 195 0.73 -12.07 10.46
N MET A 196 1.57 -11.18 11.00
CA MET A 196 3.02 -11.40 11.03
C MET A 196 3.42 -12.62 11.87
N TYR A 197 2.68 -12.91 12.94
CA TYR A 197 2.89 -14.12 13.74
C TYR A 197 2.28 -15.37 13.09
N LEU A 198 1.06 -15.27 12.58
CA LEU A 198 0.31 -16.40 12.00
C LEU A 198 0.97 -16.98 10.75
N LYS A 199 1.77 -16.21 10.02
CA LYS A 199 2.54 -16.71 8.87
C LYS A 199 3.55 -17.80 9.21
N GLU A 200 4.00 -17.88 10.46
CA GLU A 200 4.97 -18.89 10.92
C GLU A 200 4.32 -20.25 11.22
N PHE A 201 2.99 -20.28 11.40
CA PHE A 201 2.28 -21.53 11.71
C PHE A 201 1.98 -22.33 10.44
N SER A 202 2.40 -23.60 10.40
CA SER A 202 2.36 -24.46 9.22
C SER A 202 0.99 -24.60 8.54
N TYR A 203 -0.11 -24.60 9.30
CA TYR A 203 -1.46 -24.74 8.76
C TYR A 203 -2.15 -23.41 8.44
N VAL A 204 -1.86 -22.35 9.21
CA VAL A 204 -2.57 -21.07 9.15
C VAL A 204 -1.94 -20.14 8.11
N LYS A 205 -0.64 -20.28 7.84
CA LYS A 205 0.11 -19.41 6.90
C LYS A 205 -0.55 -19.26 5.53
N TYR A 206 -1.23 -20.30 5.06
CA TYR A 206 -1.88 -20.28 3.74
C TYR A 206 -3.09 -19.33 3.64
N PHE A 207 -3.63 -18.89 4.77
CA PHE A 207 -4.72 -17.91 4.83
C PHE A 207 -4.21 -16.48 5.04
N VAL A 208 -2.91 -16.29 5.24
CA VAL A 208 -2.29 -14.99 5.56
C VAL A 208 -1.72 -14.35 4.29
N PRO A 209 -2.24 -13.19 3.83
CA PRO A 209 -1.72 -12.52 2.63
C PRO A 209 -0.22 -12.19 2.72
N ILE A 210 0.26 -11.76 3.89
CA ILE A 210 1.67 -11.39 4.14
C ILE A 210 2.62 -12.55 3.81
N TYR A 211 2.24 -13.79 4.08
CA TYR A 211 3.03 -14.98 3.76
C TYR A 211 3.39 -15.06 2.27
N TYR A 212 2.42 -14.80 1.39
CA TYR A 212 2.66 -14.86 -0.06
C TYR A 212 3.47 -13.67 -0.56
N VAL A 213 3.28 -12.49 0.02
CA VAL A 213 4.11 -11.32 -0.33
C VAL A 213 5.57 -11.58 0.03
N GLU A 214 5.85 -12.07 1.23
CA GLU A 214 7.22 -12.39 1.64
C GLU A 214 7.84 -13.51 0.80
N LYS A 215 7.06 -14.51 0.43
CA LYS A 215 7.54 -15.57 -0.46
C LYS A 215 7.90 -15.05 -1.84
N ILE A 216 7.14 -14.08 -2.37
CA ILE A 216 7.43 -13.42 -3.65
C ILE A 216 8.68 -12.54 -3.51
N VAL A 217 8.73 -11.68 -2.49
CA VAL A 217 9.81 -10.74 -2.25
C VAL A 217 11.15 -11.45 -2.00
N ASN A 218 11.13 -12.57 -1.27
CA ASN A 218 12.33 -13.34 -0.94
C ASN A 218 12.67 -14.43 -1.98
N SER A 219 11.98 -14.48 -3.11
CA SER A 219 12.32 -15.41 -4.19
C SER A 219 13.58 -14.97 -4.93
N ASP A 220 14.32 -15.92 -5.51
CA ASP A 220 15.50 -15.61 -6.31
C ASP A 220 15.15 -14.73 -7.51
N VAL A 221 16.02 -13.78 -7.82
CA VAL A 221 15.86 -12.89 -8.99
C VAL A 221 15.75 -13.74 -10.26
N GLY A 222 14.71 -13.45 -11.07
CA GLY A 222 14.40 -14.20 -12.29
C GLY A 222 13.40 -15.35 -12.11
N LYS A 223 13.10 -15.78 -10.87
CA LYS A 223 12.02 -16.74 -10.59
C LYS A 223 10.71 -16.00 -10.37
N CYS A 224 9.81 -16.07 -11.34
CA CYS A 224 8.48 -15.49 -11.20
C CYS A 224 7.52 -16.43 -10.46
N GLU A 225 7.15 -16.06 -9.24
CA GLU A 225 6.20 -16.78 -8.39
C GLU A 225 4.72 -16.46 -8.75
N TRP A 226 4.33 -16.70 -10.01
CA TRP A 226 2.96 -16.44 -10.51
C TRP A 226 1.87 -17.15 -9.73
N LYS A 227 2.14 -18.39 -9.29
CA LYS A 227 1.18 -19.15 -8.46
C LYS A 227 0.93 -18.45 -7.13
N CYS A 228 1.98 -17.94 -6.49
CA CYS A 228 1.86 -17.20 -5.24
C CYS A 228 1.11 -15.89 -5.43
N LEU A 229 1.37 -15.16 -6.54
CA LEU A 229 0.63 -13.94 -6.88
C LEU A 229 -0.85 -14.22 -7.12
N GLY A 230 -1.20 -15.30 -7.84
CA GLY A 230 -2.57 -15.71 -8.07
C GLY A 230 -3.33 -16.02 -6.79
N VAL A 231 -2.70 -16.77 -5.86
CA VAL A 231 -3.29 -17.07 -4.54
C VAL A 231 -3.43 -15.79 -3.70
N LEU A 232 -2.43 -14.92 -3.70
CA LEU A 232 -2.49 -13.63 -3.00
C LEU A 232 -3.65 -12.77 -3.52
N LEU A 233 -3.81 -12.65 -4.83
CA LEU A 233 -4.90 -11.91 -5.45
C LEU A 233 -6.27 -12.49 -5.05
N MET A 234 -6.41 -13.82 -5.06
CA MET A 234 -7.64 -14.49 -4.63
C MET A 234 -7.94 -14.20 -3.15
N LEU A 235 -6.97 -14.34 -2.25
CA LEU A 235 -7.15 -14.04 -0.83
C LEU A 235 -7.52 -12.58 -0.58
N VAL A 236 -6.79 -11.64 -1.17
CA VAL A 236 -7.07 -10.20 -1.05
C VAL A 236 -8.47 -9.88 -1.58
N SER A 237 -8.90 -10.50 -2.68
CA SER A 237 -10.24 -10.33 -3.24
C SER A 237 -11.32 -10.85 -2.29
N ILE A 238 -11.14 -12.04 -1.70
CA ILE A 238 -12.10 -12.62 -0.74
C ILE A 238 -12.23 -11.71 0.49
N TYR A 239 -11.12 -11.31 1.11
CA TYR A 239 -11.13 -10.42 2.27
C TYR A 239 -11.73 -9.05 1.93
N SER A 240 -11.44 -8.51 0.74
CA SER A 240 -11.98 -7.22 0.28
C SER A 240 -13.48 -7.29 0.08
N VAL A 241 -13.99 -8.30 -0.61
CA VAL A 241 -15.43 -8.49 -0.83
C VAL A 241 -16.17 -8.63 0.50
N PHE A 242 -15.64 -9.45 1.40
CA PHE A 242 -16.22 -9.67 2.73
C PHE A 242 -16.23 -8.36 3.55
N GLY A 243 -15.10 -7.64 3.58
CA GLY A 243 -14.98 -6.35 4.27
C GLY A 243 -15.91 -5.29 3.70
N ILE A 244 -16.04 -5.21 2.37
CA ILE A 244 -16.95 -4.26 1.71
C ILE A 244 -18.42 -4.58 2.01
N ILE A 245 -18.84 -5.84 1.94
CA ILE A 245 -20.24 -6.24 2.19
C ILE A 245 -20.62 -5.93 3.63
N LEU A 246 -19.81 -6.34 4.60
CA LEU A 246 -20.09 -6.13 6.02
C LEU A 246 -19.95 -4.65 6.41
N GLY A 247 -18.91 -3.96 5.94
CA GLY A 247 -18.68 -2.54 6.22
C GLY A 247 -19.82 -1.68 5.69
N LYS A 248 -20.26 -1.92 4.45
CA LYS A 248 -21.40 -1.26 3.82
C LYS A 248 -22.70 -1.47 4.61
N LYS A 249 -22.98 -2.72 5.03
CA LYS A 249 -24.18 -3.06 5.81
C LYS A 249 -24.20 -2.38 7.18
N LYS A 250 -23.03 -2.32 7.84
CA LYS A 250 -22.90 -1.63 9.14
C LYS A 250 -23.04 -0.13 9.00
N PHE A 251 -22.39 0.46 8.00
CA PHE A 251 -22.46 1.91 7.73
C PHE A 251 -23.89 2.39 7.40
N GLU A 252 -24.68 1.55 6.71
CA GLU A 252 -26.09 1.84 6.42
C GLU A 252 -26.93 1.94 7.69
N LYS A 253 -26.68 1.04 8.67
CA LYS A 253 -27.42 0.94 9.92
C LYS A 253 -26.87 1.84 11.04
N SER A 254 -25.81 2.59 10.79
CA SER A 254 -25.26 3.48 11.81
C SER A 254 -26.15 4.70 11.99
N ASP A 255 -26.49 5.02 13.24
CA ASP A 255 -27.13 6.27 13.61
C ASP A 255 -26.13 7.41 13.42
N ILE A 256 -26.34 8.20 12.35
CA ILE A 256 -25.48 9.33 11.96
C ILE A 256 -26.30 10.60 12.09
#